data_f630b5a334fb742060b4d68d7284de4a
#
_entry.id   f630b5a334fb742060b4d68d7284de4a
#
_cell.length_a   1.000
_cell.length_b   1.000
_cell.length_c   1.000
_cell.angle_alpha   90.00
_cell.angle_beta   90.00
_cell.angle_gamma   90.00
#
_symmetry.space_group_name_H-M   'P 1'
#
loop_
_entity.id
_entity.type
_entity.pdbx_description
1 polymer ?
#
loop_
_entity_poly.entity_id
_entity_poly.type
_entity_poly.pdbx_seq_one_letter_code
_entity_poly.pdbx_strand_id
1 'polypeptide(L)'
;MSESSDGVVITIRVEEDPRESYLTIEGDEIVFKTRDARNENRCNSALIGVLSTALKIPSSRIDIIYGGRGGSIKRVLIRGAKSEDIERKLLRALRPI
;
A
#
# COMPACT_ATOMS: atom_id res chain seq x y z
N MET A 1 -8.13 0.76 -8.07
CA MET A 1 -7.94 2.02 -7.28
C MET A 1 -9.14 2.92 -7.56
N SER A 2 -9.65 3.56 -6.54
CA SER A 2 -10.81 4.43 -6.71
C SER A 2 -10.53 5.82 -6.14
N GLU A 3 -11.00 6.85 -6.84
CA GLU A 3 -10.83 8.24 -6.46
C GLU A 3 -12.13 8.79 -5.87
N SER A 4 -11.98 9.57 -4.81
CA SER A 4 -13.10 10.26 -4.16
C SER A 4 -12.68 11.69 -3.83
N SER A 5 -13.60 12.46 -3.26
CA SER A 5 -13.30 13.83 -2.83
C SER A 5 -12.20 13.89 -1.77
N ASP A 6 -12.03 12.82 -0.99
CA ASP A 6 -11.02 12.76 0.07
C ASP A 6 -9.64 12.34 -0.44
N GLY A 7 -9.57 11.70 -1.58
CA GLY A 7 -8.32 11.22 -2.15
C GLY A 7 -8.49 9.93 -2.93
N VAL A 8 -7.49 9.06 -2.89
CA VAL A 8 -7.45 7.81 -3.64
C VAL A 8 -7.41 6.63 -2.68
N VAL A 9 -8.27 5.65 -2.91
CA VAL A 9 -8.26 4.39 -2.16
C VAL A 9 -7.57 3.32 -2.99
N ILE A 10 -6.56 2.69 -2.40
CA ILE A 10 -5.80 1.59 -3.01
C ILE A 10 -6.10 0.32 -2.23
N THR A 11 -6.34 -0.77 -2.96
CA THR A 11 -6.47 -2.09 -2.36
C THR A 11 -5.14 -2.82 -2.49
N ILE A 12 -4.61 -3.32 -1.38
CA ILE A 12 -3.29 -3.96 -1.32
C ILE A 12 -3.45 -5.34 -0.69
N ARG A 13 -2.93 -6.36 -1.38
CA ARG A 13 -2.86 -7.70 -0.82
C ARG A 13 -1.55 -7.86 -0.05
N VAL A 14 -1.61 -8.44 1.14
CA VAL A 14 -0.45 -8.65 2.00
C VAL A 14 -0.04 -10.12 1.94
N GLU A 15 1.25 -10.36 1.74
CA GLU A 15 1.83 -11.70 1.75
C GLU A 15 3.06 -11.72 2.64
N GLU A 16 3.32 -12.88 3.23
CA GLU A 16 4.51 -13.05 4.06
C GLU A 16 5.75 -13.28 3.20
N ASP A 17 6.82 -12.55 3.53
CA ASP A 17 8.15 -12.76 2.98
C ASP A 17 9.14 -12.73 4.15
N PRO A 18 9.95 -13.77 4.33
CA PRO A 18 10.83 -13.84 5.52
C PRO A 18 12.00 -12.86 5.51
N ARG A 19 12.27 -12.20 4.38
CA ARG A 19 13.49 -11.41 4.21
C ARG A 19 13.30 -9.92 4.40
N GLU A 20 12.34 -9.33 3.71
CA GLU A 20 12.20 -7.87 3.72
C GLU A 20 10.77 -7.42 3.41
N SER A 21 10.52 -6.13 3.61
CA SER A 21 9.22 -5.53 3.30
C SER A 21 9.34 -4.70 2.04
N TYR A 22 8.50 -5.00 1.05
CA TYR A 22 8.49 -4.27 -0.22
C TYR A 22 7.14 -4.38 -0.93
N LEU A 23 6.89 -3.42 -1.82
CA LEU A 23 5.71 -3.44 -2.69
C LEU A 23 6.08 -3.97 -4.06
N THR A 24 5.17 -4.73 -4.65
CA THR A 24 5.33 -5.24 -6.00
C THR A 24 3.98 -5.28 -6.71
N ILE A 25 4.00 -5.52 -8.01
CA ILE A 25 2.79 -5.71 -8.81
C ILE A 25 2.78 -7.14 -9.32
N GLU A 26 1.67 -7.85 -9.05
CA GLU A 26 1.44 -9.20 -9.57
C GLU A 26 0.16 -9.16 -10.39
N GLY A 27 0.31 -9.21 -11.71
CA GLY A 27 -0.82 -8.98 -12.61
C GLY A 27 -1.30 -7.54 -12.48
N ASP A 28 -2.54 -7.36 -12.10
CA ASP A 28 -3.12 -6.02 -11.85
C ASP A 28 -3.28 -5.73 -10.36
N GLU A 29 -2.72 -6.58 -9.49
CA GLU A 29 -2.79 -6.39 -8.05
C GLU A 29 -1.52 -5.75 -7.49
N ILE A 30 -1.69 -4.87 -6.50
CA ILE A 30 -0.59 -4.36 -5.70
C ILE A 30 -0.42 -5.29 -4.51
N VAL A 31 0.78 -5.80 -4.32
CA VAL A 31 1.08 -6.75 -3.26
C VAL A 31 2.16 -6.17 -2.35
N PHE A 32 1.89 -6.20 -1.04
CA PHE A 32 2.88 -5.84 -0.03
C PHE A 32 3.41 -7.11 0.59
N LYS A 33 4.68 -7.40 0.35
CA LYS A 33 5.37 -8.55 0.93
C LYS A 33 6.13 -8.09 2.15
N THR A 34 5.93 -8.78 3.27
CA THR A 34 6.55 -8.39 4.53
C THR A 34 6.67 -9.58 5.48
N ARG A 35 7.73 -9.58 6.28
CA ARG A 35 7.87 -10.57 7.35
C ARG A 35 6.91 -10.31 8.50
N ASP A 36 6.31 -9.12 8.56
CA ASP A 36 5.38 -8.73 9.62
C ASP A 36 3.91 -8.96 9.24
N ALA A 37 3.64 -9.81 8.24
CA ALA A 37 2.28 -10.03 7.73
C ALA A 37 1.27 -10.45 8.81
N ARG A 38 1.72 -11.14 9.86
CA ARG A 38 0.87 -11.62 10.95
C ARG A 38 0.74 -10.65 12.12
N ASN A 39 1.55 -9.59 12.15
CA ASN A 39 1.48 -8.58 13.19
C ASN A 39 0.85 -7.33 12.60
N GLU A 40 -0.41 -7.07 12.91
CA GLU A 40 -1.17 -6.00 12.28
C GLU A 40 -0.52 -4.63 12.48
N ASN A 41 -0.11 -4.30 13.69
CA ASN A 41 0.49 -3.00 13.96
C ASN A 41 1.79 -2.79 13.20
N ARG A 42 2.66 -3.79 13.20
CA ARG A 42 3.93 -3.72 12.47
C ARG A 42 3.73 -3.71 10.97
N CYS A 43 2.80 -4.53 10.50
CA CYS A 43 2.46 -4.57 9.08
C CYS A 43 1.94 -3.22 8.60
N ASN A 44 1.02 -2.61 9.34
CA ASN A 44 0.47 -1.30 9.00
C ASN A 44 1.55 -0.22 8.99
N SER A 45 2.40 -0.19 10.01
CA SER A 45 3.49 0.79 10.08
C SER A 45 4.49 0.62 8.93
N ALA A 46 4.84 -0.62 8.62
CA ALA A 46 5.75 -0.91 7.50
C ALA A 46 5.14 -0.52 6.17
N LEU A 47 3.85 -0.81 5.96
CA LEU A 47 3.15 -0.46 4.74
C LEU A 47 3.09 1.05 4.54
N ILE A 48 2.75 1.80 5.58
CA ILE A 48 2.72 3.27 5.53
C ILE A 48 4.10 3.82 5.16
N GLY A 49 5.15 3.30 5.78
CA GLY A 49 6.51 3.73 5.49
C GLY A 49 6.93 3.46 4.06
N VAL A 50 6.63 2.27 3.54
CA VAL A 50 6.96 1.90 2.16
C VAL A 50 6.17 2.74 1.16
N LEU A 51 4.88 2.96 1.41
CA LEU A 51 4.05 3.80 0.56
C LEU A 51 4.51 5.26 0.57
N SER A 52 4.84 5.80 1.74
CA SER A 52 5.35 7.16 1.87
C SER A 52 6.59 7.37 1.02
N THR A 53 7.52 6.42 1.07
CA THR A 53 8.74 6.47 0.27
C THR A 53 8.46 6.32 -1.21
N ALA A 54 7.65 5.34 -1.59
CA ALA A 54 7.35 5.05 -3.00
C ALA A 54 6.57 6.19 -3.66
N LEU A 55 5.62 6.76 -2.95
CA LEU A 55 4.77 7.83 -3.49
C LEU A 55 5.33 9.22 -3.25
N LYS A 56 6.37 9.33 -2.45
CA LYS A 56 7.01 10.61 -2.08
C LYS A 56 6.02 11.59 -1.48
N ILE A 57 5.23 11.09 -0.53
CA ILE A 57 4.26 11.89 0.21
C ILE A 57 4.45 11.68 1.71
N PRO A 58 4.02 12.64 2.54
CA PRO A 58 4.10 12.47 4.00
C PRO A 58 3.24 11.31 4.48
N SER A 59 3.74 10.56 5.44
CA SER A 59 3.00 9.44 6.03
C SER A 59 1.67 9.89 6.66
N SER A 60 1.58 11.14 7.10
CA SER A 60 0.35 11.71 7.65
C SER A 60 -0.81 11.76 6.66
N ARG A 61 -0.54 11.62 5.36
CA ARG A 61 -1.58 11.57 4.33
C ARG A 61 -2.02 10.16 3.97
N ILE A 62 -1.46 9.15 4.62
CA ILE A 62 -1.72 7.75 4.33
C ILE A 62 -2.48 7.13 5.51
N ASP A 63 -3.71 6.68 5.26
CA ASP A 63 -4.55 6.05 6.27
C ASP A 63 -4.94 4.65 5.85
N ILE A 64 -4.75 3.68 6.71
CA ILE A 64 -5.26 2.34 6.49
C ILE A 64 -6.69 2.33 7.01
N ILE A 65 -7.66 2.29 6.10
CA ILE A 65 -9.08 2.43 6.43
C ILE A 65 -9.79 1.11 6.66
N TYR A 66 -9.19 0.03 6.20
CA TYR A 66 -9.74 -1.30 6.44
C TYR A 66 -8.66 -2.35 6.23
N GLY A 67 -8.55 -3.22 7.21
CA GLY A 67 -7.66 -4.36 7.10
C GLY A 67 -8.39 -5.60 7.55
N GLY A 68 -9.31 -6.11 6.80
CA GLY A 68 -10.26 -7.15 7.17
C GLY A 68 -9.71 -8.24 8.08
N ARG A 69 -10.55 -9.06 8.64
CA ARG A 69 -10.15 -10.18 9.47
C ARG A 69 -9.25 -11.11 8.69
N GLY A 70 -8.14 -11.50 9.28
CA GLY A 70 -7.16 -12.33 8.60
C GLY A 70 -6.06 -11.54 7.91
N GLY A 71 -6.22 -10.22 7.77
CA GLY A 71 -5.14 -9.30 7.40
C GLY A 71 -4.55 -9.42 6.01
N SER A 72 -5.12 -10.24 5.12
CA SER A 72 -4.54 -10.44 3.78
C SER A 72 -4.87 -9.34 2.79
N ILE A 73 -5.92 -8.56 3.03
CA ILE A 73 -6.31 -7.45 2.15
C ILE A 73 -6.42 -6.17 2.99
N LYS A 74 -5.79 -5.12 2.53
CA LYS A 74 -5.88 -3.81 3.18
C LYS A 74 -6.34 -2.77 2.18
N ARG A 75 -7.17 -1.84 2.64
CA ARG A 75 -7.57 -0.68 1.86
C ARG A 75 -6.92 0.54 2.48
N VAL A 76 -6.28 1.32 1.64
CA VAL A 76 -5.46 2.46 2.06
C VAL A 76 -5.96 3.71 1.38
N LEU A 77 -6.25 4.74 2.16
CA LEU A 77 -6.62 6.05 1.65
C LEU A 77 -5.38 6.93 1.59
N ILE A 78 -5.12 7.49 0.42
CA ILE A 78 -4.08 8.51 0.23
C ILE A 78 -4.81 9.85 0.11
N ARG A 79 -4.79 10.63 1.17
CA ARG A 79 -5.55 11.89 1.24
C ARG A 79 -4.96 12.94 0.33
N GLY A 80 -5.86 13.69 -0.33
CA GLY A 80 -5.46 14.80 -1.20
C GLY A 80 -4.75 14.39 -2.48
N ALA A 81 -4.84 13.12 -2.85
CA ALA A 81 -4.19 12.60 -4.05
C ALA A 81 -5.18 12.41 -5.19
N LYS A 82 -4.67 12.30 -6.40
CA LYS A 82 -5.44 11.97 -7.60
C LYS A 82 -4.94 10.64 -8.15
N SER A 83 -5.86 9.84 -8.69
CA SER A 83 -5.54 8.49 -9.15
C SER A 83 -4.46 8.47 -10.22
N GLU A 84 -4.47 9.40 -11.17
CA GLU A 84 -3.43 9.42 -12.22
C GLU A 84 -2.03 9.69 -11.65
N ASP A 85 -1.91 10.53 -10.62
CA ASP A 85 -0.63 10.79 -9.97
C ASP A 85 -0.13 9.55 -9.23
N ILE A 86 -1.03 8.89 -8.52
CA ILE A 86 -0.70 7.69 -7.76
C ILE A 86 -0.29 6.56 -8.72
N GLU A 87 -1.04 6.34 -9.79
CA GLU A 87 -0.70 5.32 -10.79
C GLU A 87 0.69 5.56 -11.38
N ARG A 88 0.99 6.78 -11.76
CA ARG A 88 2.27 7.14 -12.34
C ARG A 88 3.42 6.85 -11.38
N LYS A 89 3.26 7.23 -10.11
CA LYS A 89 4.29 7.01 -9.09
C LYS A 89 4.47 5.54 -8.79
N LEU A 90 3.39 4.77 -8.72
CA LEU A 90 3.46 3.33 -8.51
C LEU A 90 4.17 2.63 -9.65
N LEU A 91 3.86 2.99 -10.90
CA LEU A 91 4.50 2.39 -12.07
C LEU A 91 6.01 2.65 -12.10
N ARG A 92 6.46 3.77 -11.54
CA ARG A 92 7.88 4.08 -11.45
C ARG A 92 8.56 3.36 -10.29
N ALA A 93 7.86 3.17 -9.18
CA ALA A 93 8.45 2.66 -7.95
C ALA A 93 8.37 1.15 -7.82
N LEU A 94 7.36 0.51 -8.42
CA LEU A 94 7.12 -0.91 -8.23
C LEU A 94 7.68 -1.73 -9.40
N ARG A 95 8.21 -2.89 -9.04
CA ARG A 95 8.72 -3.83 -10.03
C ARG A 95 7.72 -4.97 -10.18
N PRO A 96 7.26 -5.28 -11.41
CA PRO A 96 6.41 -6.44 -11.61
C PRO A 96 7.20 -7.72 -11.36
N ILE A 97 6.50 -8.69 -10.86
CA ILE A 97 7.06 -10.04 -10.69
C ILE A 97 6.84 -10.84 -11.96
#